data_80f50a0c2163ee6a199a922aab8d5f20
#
_entry.id   80f50a0c2163ee6a199a922aab8d5f20
#
_cell.length_a   1.000
_cell.length_b   1.000
_cell.length_c   1.000
_cell.angle_alpha   90.00
_cell.angle_beta   90.00
_cell.angle_gamma   90.00
#
_symmetry.space_group_name_H-M   'P 1'
#
loop_
_entity.id
_entity.type
_entity.pdbx_description
1 polymer ?
#
loop_
_entity_poly.entity_id
_entity_poly.type
_entity_poly.pdbx_seq_one_letter_code
_entity_poly.pdbx_strand_id
1 'polypeptide(L)'
;RDGGVVFWVDGSGQHGLVCDLQDLGTAEWGCTGQTGIAAYGTGIGTGQQNTIDILNGCSTSGIAADLCANSTAQGYSDWFLPSKDALYELYSKAYDINFTLIMNGGSGFANDSYWSSSQNDHNTAYDHIFSNGTSAYSWKNNAYYVRAIRAF
;
A
#
# COMPACT_ATOMS: atom_id res chain seq x y z
N ARG A 1 3.06 -9.64 14.39
CA ARG A 1 3.34 -10.92 13.77
C ARG A 1 4.00 -10.69 12.41
N ASP A 2 4.93 -11.56 12.00
CA ASP A 2 5.53 -11.56 10.66
C ASP A 2 6.04 -10.18 10.19
N GLY A 3 6.64 -9.43 11.10
CA GLY A 3 7.21 -8.10 10.84
C GLY A 3 6.23 -6.93 10.85
N GLY A 4 4.94 -7.17 11.09
CA GLY A 4 3.93 -6.11 11.07
C GLY A 4 2.72 -6.37 11.96
N VAL A 5 1.71 -5.54 11.84
CA VAL A 5 0.42 -5.69 12.53
C VAL A 5 -0.60 -6.30 11.58
N VAL A 6 -1.21 -7.41 12.00
CA VAL A 6 -2.24 -8.12 11.21
C VAL A 6 -3.48 -7.23 11.09
N PHE A 7 -3.96 -7.05 9.86
CA PHE A 7 -5.20 -6.31 9.59
C PHE A 7 -6.23 -7.12 8.79
N TRP A 8 -5.82 -8.20 8.15
CA TRP A 8 -6.71 -9.08 7.40
C TRP A 8 -6.24 -10.54 7.51
N VAL A 9 -7.19 -11.47 7.58
CA VAL A 9 -6.96 -12.93 7.61
C VAL A 9 -8.01 -13.59 6.72
N ASP A 10 -7.60 -14.58 5.95
CA ASP A 10 -8.50 -15.33 5.08
C ASP A 10 -9.43 -16.28 5.87
N GLY A 11 -10.37 -16.93 5.16
CA GLY A 11 -11.32 -17.84 5.78
C GLY A 11 -10.72 -19.11 6.40
N SER A 12 -9.46 -19.45 6.08
CA SER A 12 -8.74 -20.57 6.71
C SER A 12 -8.11 -20.19 8.05
N GLY A 13 -7.88 -18.89 8.29
CA GLY A 13 -7.15 -18.40 9.44
C GLY A 13 -5.64 -18.61 9.37
N GLN A 14 -5.12 -19.14 8.27
CA GLN A 14 -3.70 -19.48 8.11
C GLN A 14 -2.93 -18.47 7.29
N HIS A 15 -3.61 -17.75 6.39
CA HIS A 15 -3.02 -16.72 5.52
C HIS A 15 -3.64 -15.37 5.79
N GLY A 16 -2.85 -14.33 5.65
CA GLY A 16 -3.33 -12.97 5.90
C GLY A 16 -2.37 -11.89 5.44
N LEU A 17 -2.69 -10.67 5.85
CA LEU A 17 -1.91 -9.49 5.55
C LEU A 17 -1.52 -8.76 6.83
N VAL A 18 -0.26 -8.33 6.89
CA VAL A 18 0.26 -7.41 7.91
C VAL A 18 0.63 -6.08 7.27
N CYS A 19 0.47 -4.98 8.00
CA CYS A 19 1.02 -3.69 7.61
C CYS A 19 2.33 -3.40 8.34
N ASP A 20 3.22 -2.67 7.68
CA ASP A 20 4.44 -2.15 8.30
C ASP A 20 4.09 -1.29 9.52
N LEU A 21 5.01 -1.23 10.48
CA LEU A 21 4.86 -0.42 11.70
C LEU A 21 4.89 1.08 11.42
N GLN A 22 5.48 1.50 10.29
CA GLN A 22 5.66 2.91 9.94
C GLN A 22 5.28 3.20 8.49
N ASP A 23 4.93 4.46 8.21
CA ASP A 23 4.84 4.96 6.86
C ASP A 23 6.25 5.08 6.24
N LEU A 24 6.35 4.81 4.95
CA LEU A 24 7.58 4.99 4.17
C LEU A 24 7.74 6.43 3.66
N GLY A 25 6.96 7.37 4.19
CA GLY A 25 6.90 8.76 3.76
C GLY A 25 5.83 8.99 2.70
N THR A 26 5.99 10.07 1.94
CA THR A 26 5.13 10.39 0.80
C THR A 26 5.88 10.21 -0.51
N ALA A 27 5.18 9.81 -1.56
CA ALA A 27 5.75 9.61 -2.88
C ALA A 27 4.69 9.79 -3.96
N GLU A 28 5.13 10.02 -5.20
CA GLU A 28 4.28 9.85 -6.37
C GLU A 28 3.99 8.37 -6.61
N TRP A 29 2.85 8.08 -7.23
CA TRP A 29 2.60 6.75 -7.78
C TRP A 29 3.52 6.46 -8.96
N GLY A 30 3.79 7.51 -9.74
CA GLY A 30 4.80 7.56 -10.79
C GLY A 30 4.29 7.32 -12.20
N CYS A 31 5.10 7.74 -13.16
CA CYS A 31 4.91 7.51 -14.60
C CYS A 31 3.52 7.92 -15.14
N THR A 32 3.05 9.10 -14.75
CA THR A 32 1.80 9.68 -15.27
C THR A 32 1.79 9.72 -16.79
N GLY A 33 0.73 9.21 -17.41
CA GLY A 33 0.57 9.17 -18.85
C GLY A 33 1.24 7.99 -19.54
N GLN A 34 2.02 7.17 -18.82
CA GLN A 34 2.68 6.01 -19.40
C GLN A 34 1.69 4.86 -19.59
N THR A 35 1.65 4.31 -20.81
CA THR A 35 0.92 3.08 -21.12
C THR A 35 1.80 1.85 -20.85
N GLY A 36 1.18 0.67 -20.74
CA GLY A 36 1.91 -0.58 -20.57
C GLY A 36 2.17 -1.00 -19.12
N ILE A 37 1.74 -0.23 -18.13
CA ILE A 37 1.72 -0.67 -16.73
C ILE A 37 0.45 -1.53 -16.52
N ALA A 38 0.61 -2.79 -16.13
CA ALA A 38 -0.48 -3.75 -16.03
C ALA A 38 -1.11 -3.87 -14.63
N ALA A 39 -0.91 -2.88 -13.76
CA ALA A 39 -1.31 -2.89 -12.35
C ALA A 39 -2.81 -2.57 -12.15
N TYR A 40 -3.70 -3.37 -12.74
CA TYR A 40 -5.16 -3.15 -12.68
C TYR A 40 -5.88 -4.02 -11.63
N GLY A 41 -5.19 -4.93 -10.97
CA GLY A 41 -5.79 -5.77 -9.93
C GLY A 41 -6.27 -4.92 -8.74
N THR A 42 -7.55 -5.09 -8.34
CA THR A 42 -8.14 -4.35 -7.22
C THR A 42 -8.37 -5.22 -5.98
N GLY A 43 -8.56 -6.54 -6.17
CA GLY A 43 -8.88 -7.47 -5.10
C GLY A 43 -7.74 -7.68 -4.09
N ILE A 44 -8.11 -8.14 -2.91
CA ILE A 44 -7.14 -8.59 -1.89
C ILE A 44 -6.29 -9.71 -2.49
N GLY A 45 -4.96 -9.61 -2.32
CA GLY A 45 -4.01 -10.56 -2.90
C GLY A 45 -3.38 -10.12 -4.23
N THR A 46 -3.88 -9.06 -4.87
CA THR A 46 -3.30 -8.56 -6.15
C THR A 46 -2.17 -7.54 -5.95
N GLY A 47 -1.97 -7.04 -4.73
CA GLY A 47 -1.02 -5.95 -4.46
C GLY A 47 0.43 -6.28 -4.81
N GLN A 48 0.88 -7.50 -4.54
CA GLN A 48 2.24 -7.92 -4.85
C GLN A 48 2.50 -7.93 -6.36
N GLN A 49 1.59 -8.52 -7.14
CA GLN A 49 1.73 -8.53 -8.60
C GLN A 49 1.62 -7.11 -9.18
N ASN A 50 0.68 -6.30 -8.70
CA ASN A 50 0.59 -4.90 -9.11
C ASN A 50 1.90 -4.14 -8.86
N THR A 51 2.53 -4.34 -7.71
CA THR A 51 3.81 -3.71 -7.38
C THR A 51 4.89 -4.10 -8.38
N ILE A 52 4.97 -5.38 -8.73
CA ILE A 52 5.89 -5.89 -9.76
C ILE A 52 5.58 -5.25 -11.12
N ASP A 53 4.32 -5.18 -11.51
CA ASP A 53 3.89 -4.61 -12.80
C ASP A 53 4.21 -3.11 -12.89
N ILE A 54 4.05 -2.37 -11.79
CA ILE A 54 4.46 -0.96 -11.72
C ILE A 54 5.96 -0.83 -11.95
N LEU A 55 6.77 -1.60 -11.25
CA LEU A 55 8.23 -1.54 -11.35
C LEU A 55 8.75 -1.97 -12.72
N ASN A 56 8.08 -2.91 -13.37
CA ASN A 56 8.42 -3.33 -14.74
C ASN A 56 8.05 -2.28 -15.78
N GLY A 57 6.98 -1.54 -15.55
CA GLY A 57 6.46 -0.53 -16.49
C GLY A 57 6.91 0.90 -16.22
N CYS A 58 7.51 1.18 -15.08
CA CYS A 58 7.93 2.52 -14.65
C CYS A 58 9.35 2.48 -14.09
N SER A 59 10.28 3.15 -14.77
CA SER A 59 11.70 3.18 -14.36
C SER A 59 12.05 4.31 -13.38
N THR A 60 11.08 5.13 -12.99
CA THR A 60 11.31 6.23 -12.04
C THR A 60 11.57 5.68 -10.65
N SER A 61 12.70 6.07 -10.03
CA SER A 61 13.03 5.70 -8.66
C SER A 61 12.28 6.52 -7.63
N GLY A 62 12.07 5.97 -6.43
CA GLY A 62 11.45 6.67 -5.31
C GLY A 62 9.94 6.82 -5.41
N ILE A 63 9.29 6.15 -6.34
CA ILE A 63 7.83 6.05 -6.42
C ILE A 63 7.27 5.12 -5.34
N ALA A 64 5.98 5.16 -5.11
CA ALA A 64 5.34 4.41 -4.02
C ALA A 64 5.66 2.91 -4.04
N ALA A 65 5.57 2.27 -5.22
CA ALA A 65 5.90 0.85 -5.38
C ALA A 65 7.38 0.56 -5.10
N ASP A 66 8.28 1.45 -5.51
CA ASP A 66 9.72 1.35 -5.29
C ASP A 66 10.06 1.40 -3.79
N LEU A 67 9.45 2.33 -3.05
CA LEU A 67 9.63 2.41 -1.60
C LEU A 67 9.23 1.11 -0.88
N CYS A 68 8.11 0.51 -1.27
CA CYS A 68 7.66 -0.75 -0.69
C CYS A 68 8.60 -1.90 -1.04
N ALA A 69 8.93 -2.07 -2.32
CA ALA A 69 9.75 -3.18 -2.81
C ALA A 69 11.19 -3.15 -2.26
N ASN A 70 11.72 -1.97 -1.98
CA ASN A 70 13.06 -1.79 -1.39
C ASN A 70 13.05 -1.80 0.15
N SER A 71 11.89 -1.88 0.79
CA SER A 71 11.83 -1.93 2.26
C SER A 71 12.42 -3.22 2.80
N THR A 72 13.24 -3.09 3.83
CA THR A 72 13.75 -4.21 4.63
C THR A 72 13.24 -4.16 6.06
N ALA A 73 12.10 -3.52 6.26
CA ALA A 73 11.49 -3.32 7.57
C ALA A 73 11.34 -4.65 8.32
N GLN A 74 11.69 -4.64 9.60
CA GLN A 74 11.62 -5.80 10.50
C GLN A 74 12.37 -7.04 9.99
N GLY A 75 13.36 -6.87 9.07
CA GLY A 75 14.16 -7.96 8.52
C GLY A 75 13.50 -8.74 7.38
N TYR A 76 12.39 -8.24 6.85
CA TYR A 76 11.69 -8.81 5.69
C TYR A 76 11.93 -7.97 4.43
N SER A 77 11.94 -8.61 3.26
CA SER A 77 12.21 -7.98 1.96
C SER A 77 11.11 -8.23 0.92
N ASP A 78 9.96 -8.71 1.35
CA ASP A 78 8.80 -9.03 0.51
C ASP A 78 7.61 -8.09 0.73
N TRP A 79 7.91 -6.84 1.09
CA TRP A 79 6.94 -5.77 1.22
C TRP A 79 6.44 -5.29 -0.13
N PHE A 80 5.16 -4.93 -0.20
CA PHE A 80 4.53 -4.43 -1.43
C PHE A 80 3.47 -3.37 -1.12
N LEU A 81 3.07 -2.62 -2.14
CA LEU A 81 2.03 -1.61 -2.05
C LEU A 81 0.65 -2.29 -2.03
N PRO A 82 -0.23 -1.97 -1.08
CA PRO A 82 -1.54 -2.63 -0.97
C PRO A 82 -2.40 -2.38 -2.21
N SER A 83 -3.16 -3.39 -2.65
CA SER A 83 -4.21 -3.20 -3.65
C SER A 83 -5.31 -2.26 -3.12
N LYS A 84 -6.18 -1.80 -4.01
CA LYS A 84 -7.33 -0.96 -3.62
C LYS A 84 -8.13 -1.56 -2.47
N ASP A 85 -8.50 -2.83 -2.57
CA ASP A 85 -9.34 -3.49 -1.55
C ASP A 85 -8.54 -3.79 -0.28
N ALA A 86 -7.26 -4.15 -0.38
CA ALA A 86 -6.40 -4.33 0.79
C ALA A 86 -6.19 -3.00 1.54
N LEU A 87 -6.06 -1.89 0.83
CA LEU A 87 -5.95 -0.56 1.44
C LEU A 87 -7.26 -0.15 2.14
N TYR A 88 -8.41 -0.50 1.58
CA TYR A 88 -9.71 -0.29 2.23
C TYR A 88 -9.82 -1.11 3.53
N GLU A 89 -9.42 -2.38 3.51
CA GLU A 89 -9.38 -3.21 4.72
C GLU A 89 -8.45 -2.61 5.79
N LEU A 90 -7.28 -2.13 5.38
CA LEU A 90 -6.34 -1.47 6.27
C LEU A 90 -6.95 -0.21 6.92
N TYR A 91 -7.62 0.63 6.12
CA TYR A 91 -8.35 1.78 6.62
C TYR A 91 -9.44 1.37 7.62
N SER A 92 -10.24 0.35 7.30
CA SER A 92 -11.34 -0.12 8.14
C SER A 92 -10.89 -0.60 9.52
N LYS A 93 -9.63 -1.02 9.63
CA LYS A 93 -8.99 -1.48 10.87
C LYS A 93 -8.07 -0.45 11.52
N ALA A 94 -7.86 0.70 10.88
CA ALA A 94 -6.86 1.68 11.30
C ALA A 94 -7.06 2.13 12.76
N TYR A 95 -8.29 2.35 13.18
CA TYR A 95 -8.60 2.73 14.57
C TYR A 95 -8.14 1.65 15.57
N ASP A 96 -8.46 0.39 15.27
CA ASP A 96 -8.15 -0.73 16.17
C ASP A 96 -6.65 -1.03 16.24
N ILE A 97 -5.95 -0.91 15.11
CA ILE A 97 -4.52 -1.27 15.03
C ILE A 97 -3.57 -0.11 15.35
N ASN A 98 -4.02 1.15 15.33
CA ASN A 98 -3.17 2.30 15.65
C ASN A 98 -2.50 2.17 17.03
N PHE A 99 -3.24 1.73 18.03
CA PHE A 99 -2.68 1.49 19.35
C PHE A 99 -1.57 0.44 19.31
N THR A 100 -1.80 -0.67 18.60
CA THR A 100 -0.80 -1.74 18.46
C THR A 100 0.44 -1.25 17.72
N LEU A 101 0.28 -0.45 16.66
CA LEU A 101 1.40 0.16 15.93
C LEU A 101 2.28 0.99 16.87
N ILE A 102 1.67 1.91 17.62
CA ILE A 102 2.39 2.81 18.54
C ILE A 102 3.10 2.03 19.66
N MET A 103 2.43 1.03 20.23
CA MET A 103 3.01 0.21 21.31
C MET A 103 4.18 -0.67 20.85
N ASN A 104 4.31 -0.90 19.56
CA ASN A 104 5.45 -1.64 18.97
C ASN A 104 6.51 -0.71 18.35
N GLY A 105 6.51 0.58 18.72
CA GLY A 105 7.51 1.54 18.28
C GLY A 105 7.29 2.08 16.87
N GLY A 106 6.10 1.82 16.30
CA GLY A 106 5.69 2.35 15.02
C GLY A 106 4.95 3.68 15.12
N SER A 107 4.31 4.07 14.02
CA SER A 107 3.46 5.26 13.93
C SER A 107 2.03 4.89 13.55
N GLY A 108 1.06 5.60 14.10
CA GLY A 108 -0.32 5.56 13.61
C GLY A 108 -0.41 6.06 12.17
N PHE A 109 -1.58 5.86 11.56
CA PHE A 109 -1.80 6.36 10.20
C PHE A 109 -1.95 7.88 10.19
N ALA A 110 -1.41 8.51 9.14
CA ALA A 110 -1.64 9.92 8.86
C ALA A 110 -3.11 10.16 8.48
N ASN A 111 -3.62 11.34 8.83
CA ASN A 111 -4.99 11.75 8.50
C ASN A 111 -5.06 12.34 7.09
N ASP A 112 -4.60 11.59 6.10
CA ASP A 112 -4.39 12.03 4.72
C ASP A 112 -4.58 10.86 3.74
N SER A 113 -4.29 11.07 2.46
CA SER A 113 -4.40 10.05 1.41
C SER A 113 -3.22 9.09 1.41
N TYR A 114 -3.52 7.82 1.18
CA TYR A 114 -2.57 6.73 0.96
C TYR A 114 -2.74 6.14 -0.44
N TRP A 115 -1.63 5.87 -1.12
CA TRP A 115 -1.64 5.18 -2.40
C TRP A 115 -2.00 3.70 -2.28
N SER A 116 -2.81 3.23 -3.23
CA SER A 116 -2.88 1.80 -3.54
C SER A 116 -1.96 1.45 -4.72
N SER A 117 -1.72 0.16 -4.94
CA SER A 117 -1.03 -0.32 -6.14
C SER A 117 -1.94 -0.44 -7.37
N SER A 118 -3.23 -0.21 -7.22
CA SER A 118 -4.21 -0.38 -8.30
C SER A 118 -4.33 0.90 -9.13
N GLN A 119 -3.93 0.86 -10.40
CA GLN A 119 -4.19 2.00 -11.27
C GLN A 119 -5.63 1.99 -11.77
N ASN A 120 -6.19 3.18 -11.99
CA ASN A 120 -7.49 3.38 -12.63
C ASN A 120 -7.32 3.47 -14.16
N ASP A 121 -6.36 4.27 -14.60
CA ASP A 121 -5.94 4.41 -16.00
C ASP A 121 -4.46 4.82 -16.09
N HIS A 122 -3.98 5.17 -17.28
CA HIS A 122 -2.58 5.57 -17.44
C HIS A 122 -2.20 6.90 -16.75
N ASN A 123 -3.18 7.71 -16.35
CA ASN A 123 -2.94 8.99 -15.65
C ASN A 123 -3.23 8.94 -14.15
N THR A 124 -4.12 8.05 -13.70
CA THR A 124 -4.66 8.04 -12.35
C THR A 124 -4.55 6.67 -11.70
N ALA A 125 -4.41 6.66 -10.38
CA ALA A 125 -4.41 5.45 -9.56
C ALA A 125 -5.34 5.62 -8.35
N TYR A 126 -5.82 4.52 -7.80
CA TYR A 126 -6.67 4.54 -6.62
C TYR A 126 -5.87 4.90 -5.37
N ASP A 127 -6.46 5.77 -4.57
CA ASP A 127 -6.01 6.15 -3.24
C ASP A 127 -7.17 6.03 -2.23
N HIS A 128 -6.85 6.04 -0.96
CA HIS A 128 -7.83 6.06 0.12
C HIS A 128 -7.52 7.21 1.04
N ILE A 129 -8.54 8.06 1.30
CA ILE A 129 -8.41 9.25 2.13
C ILE A 129 -8.74 8.86 3.57
N PHE A 130 -7.73 8.72 4.42
CA PHE A 130 -7.91 8.27 5.81
C PHE A 130 -8.59 9.31 6.70
N SER A 131 -8.61 10.59 6.31
CA SER A 131 -9.29 11.64 7.06
C SER A 131 -10.82 11.53 7.02
N ASN A 132 -11.39 10.96 5.96
CA ASN A 132 -12.85 10.88 5.78
C ASN A 132 -13.37 9.53 5.28
N GLY A 133 -12.47 8.56 5.00
CA GLY A 133 -12.84 7.23 4.56
C GLY A 133 -13.23 7.11 3.10
N THR A 134 -12.97 8.12 2.28
CA THR A 134 -13.32 8.09 0.87
C THR A 134 -12.30 7.29 0.07
N SER A 135 -12.77 6.31 -0.71
CA SER A 135 -11.98 5.69 -1.77
C SER A 135 -12.07 6.58 -3.01
N ALA A 136 -10.92 7.00 -3.53
CA ALA A 136 -10.82 7.93 -4.64
C ALA A 136 -9.83 7.41 -5.70
N TYR A 137 -9.68 8.13 -6.78
CA TYR A 137 -8.55 7.99 -7.69
C TYR A 137 -8.01 9.38 -8.02
N SER A 138 -6.71 9.49 -8.09
CA SER A 138 -6.00 10.75 -8.19
C SER A 138 -4.89 10.67 -9.24
N TRP A 139 -4.45 11.83 -9.72
CA TRP A 139 -3.32 11.92 -10.64
C TRP A 139 -2.07 11.30 -10.02
N LYS A 140 -1.37 10.46 -10.78
CA LYS A 140 -0.20 9.69 -10.33
C LYS A 140 0.97 10.54 -9.89
N ASN A 141 1.02 11.83 -10.23
CA ASN A 141 2.04 12.77 -9.80
C ASN A 141 1.74 13.46 -8.45
N ASN A 142 0.64 13.15 -7.80
CA ASN A 142 0.42 13.59 -6.42
C ASN A 142 1.35 12.84 -5.46
N ALA A 143 1.84 13.52 -4.44
CA ALA A 143 2.64 12.92 -3.38
C ALA A 143 1.73 12.52 -2.21
N TYR A 144 1.42 11.23 -2.09
CA TYR A 144 0.61 10.68 -1.02
C TYR A 144 1.41 9.73 -0.14
N TYR A 145 0.88 9.42 1.04
CA TYR A 145 1.51 8.51 1.99
C TYR A 145 1.58 7.09 1.43
N VAL A 146 2.60 6.38 1.89
CA VAL A 146 2.87 5.00 1.50
C VAL A 146 3.01 4.16 2.77
N ARG A 147 2.15 3.17 2.95
CA ARG A 147 2.26 2.14 3.97
C ARG A 147 2.41 0.79 3.28
N ALA A 148 3.55 0.14 3.48
CA ALA A 148 3.78 -1.18 2.91
C ALA A 148 2.97 -2.24 3.65
N ILE A 149 2.61 -3.29 2.93
CA ILE A 149 2.01 -4.50 3.49
C ILE A 149 2.79 -5.73 3.03
N ARG A 150 2.57 -6.85 3.71
CA ARG A 150 3.16 -8.13 3.33
C ARG A 150 2.18 -9.27 3.66
N ALA A 151 2.27 -10.37 2.91
CA ALA A 151 1.48 -11.58 3.14
C ALA A 151 2.20 -12.55 4.09
N PHE A 152 1.42 -13.36 4.82
CA PHE A 152 1.91 -14.48 5.64
C PHE A 152 1.03 -15.71 5.47
#